data_c3aff6bb638ae8d24e7b69855488cb1a
#
_entry.id   c3aff6bb638ae8d24e7b69855488cb1a
#
_cell.length_a   1.000
_cell.length_b   1.000
_cell.length_c   1.000
_cell.angle_alpha   90.00
_cell.angle_beta   90.00
_cell.angle_gamma   90.00
#
_symmetry.space_group_name_H-M   'P 1'
#
loop_
_entity.id
_entity.type
_entity.pdbx_description
1 polymer ?
#
loop_
_entity_poly.entity_id
_entity_poly.type
_entity_poly.pdbx_seq_one_letter_code
_entity_poly.pdbx_strand_id
1 'polypeptide(L)'
;MTIPSAIAEATDRIDRARQAAGRSDRVALELAVKTRTPEECREAAQALSDLGQPILLGHNRVQEATATVEAIRQVPGAQIHLIGPLQSNKINQALACVDAIESIDSALLVQKIDSRLSRELPVFIEVNVSGEDTKHGCSPTDVPA
;
A
#
# COMPACT_ATOMS: atom_id res chain seq x y z
N MET A 1 14.00 17.63 -9.97
CA MET A 1 13.77 16.16 -9.86
C MET A 1 12.33 15.86 -10.22
N THR A 2 12.13 15.01 -11.21
CA THR A 2 10.79 14.57 -11.65
C THR A 2 10.35 13.32 -10.89
N ILE A 3 9.05 12.97 -10.93
CA ILE A 3 8.55 11.73 -10.32
C ILE A 3 9.30 10.51 -10.87
N PRO A 4 9.44 10.31 -12.20
CA PRO A 4 10.19 9.18 -12.74
C PRO A 4 11.65 9.12 -12.30
N SER A 5 12.35 10.25 -12.28
CA SER A 5 13.76 10.27 -11.87
C SER A 5 13.96 9.95 -10.38
N ALA A 6 13.04 10.40 -9.52
CA ALA A 6 13.08 10.08 -8.10
C ALA A 6 12.83 8.59 -7.83
N ILE A 7 11.89 7.98 -8.56
CA ILE A 7 11.59 6.55 -8.46
C ILE A 7 12.77 5.72 -8.97
N ALA A 8 13.38 6.10 -10.09
CA ALA A 8 14.56 5.42 -10.62
C ALA A 8 15.73 5.47 -9.63
N GLU A 9 16.00 6.62 -9.02
CA GLU A 9 17.03 6.75 -8.00
C GLU A 9 16.76 5.88 -6.77
N ALA A 10 15.52 5.87 -6.28
CA ALA A 10 15.13 5.04 -5.13
C ALA A 10 15.30 3.55 -5.44
N THR A 11 14.86 3.11 -6.60
CA THR A 11 15.01 1.72 -7.07
C THR A 11 16.49 1.31 -7.18
N ASP A 12 17.32 2.17 -7.76
CA ASP A 12 18.75 1.92 -7.88
C ASP A 12 19.45 1.84 -6.50
N ARG A 13 19.04 2.67 -5.54
CA ARG A 13 19.54 2.58 -4.17
C ARG A 13 19.16 1.28 -3.48
N ILE A 14 17.92 0.81 -3.68
CA ILE A 14 17.46 -0.48 -3.15
C ILE A 14 18.29 -1.62 -3.75
N ASP A 15 18.49 -1.62 -5.06
CA ASP A 15 19.25 -2.66 -5.76
C ASP A 15 20.72 -2.70 -5.34
N ARG A 16 21.35 -1.56 -5.17
CA ARG A 16 22.72 -1.48 -4.64
C ARG A 16 22.82 -2.02 -3.21
N ALA A 17 21.88 -1.65 -2.34
CA ALA A 17 21.85 -2.15 -0.97
C ALA A 17 21.62 -3.67 -0.92
N ARG A 18 20.73 -4.19 -1.75
CA ARG A 18 20.44 -5.61 -1.88
C ARG A 18 21.68 -6.40 -2.34
N GLN A 19 22.36 -5.89 -3.36
CA GLN A 19 23.61 -6.51 -3.88
C GLN A 19 24.72 -6.48 -2.83
N ALA A 20 24.91 -5.37 -2.15
CA ALA A 20 25.91 -5.24 -1.08
C ALA A 20 25.64 -6.20 0.10
N ALA A 21 24.37 -6.52 0.36
CA ALA A 21 23.95 -7.49 1.38
C ALA A 21 23.99 -8.96 0.88
N GLY A 22 24.40 -9.20 -0.37
CA GLY A 22 24.45 -10.55 -0.97
C GLY A 22 23.05 -11.20 -1.13
N ARG A 23 21.97 -10.41 -1.16
CA ARG A 23 20.59 -10.91 -1.28
C ARG A 23 20.21 -11.10 -2.74
N SER A 24 19.55 -12.23 -3.02
CA SER A 24 19.01 -12.58 -4.34
C SER A 24 17.49 -12.35 -4.46
N ASP A 25 16.79 -12.20 -3.32
CA ASP A 25 15.36 -11.94 -3.29
C ASP A 25 15.02 -10.56 -3.85
N ARG A 26 13.81 -10.43 -4.38
CA ARG A 26 13.29 -9.14 -4.88
C ARG A 26 12.79 -8.28 -3.72
N VAL A 27 13.19 -7.02 -3.70
CA VAL A 27 12.64 -6.01 -2.80
C VAL A 27 11.73 -5.11 -3.63
N ALA A 28 10.45 -5.07 -3.29
CA ALA A 28 9.48 -4.21 -3.95
C ALA A 28 9.47 -2.81 -3.31
N LEU A 29 9.37 -1.79 -4.15
CA LEU A 29 9.15 -0.41 -3.72
C LEU A 29 7.66 -0.10 -3.79
N GLU A 30 7.05 0.24 -2.66
CA GLU A 30 5.71 0.80 -2.61
C GLU A 30 5.78 2.33 -2.45
N LEU A 31 5.00 3.03 -3.24
CA LEU A 31 4.97 4.49 -3.24
C LEU A 31 3.80 5.02 -2.41
N ALA A 32 4.09 5.71 -1.31
CA ALA A 32 3.08 6.44 -0.56
C ALA A 32 2.65 7.70 -1.33
N VAL A 33 1.52 7.63 -2.02
CA VAL A 33 1.02 8.68 -2.93
C VAL A 33 -0.01 9.62 -2.28
N LYS A 34 0.01 9.74 -0.97
CA LYS A 34 -0.84 10.69 -0.23
C LYS A 34 -0.67 12.11 -0.76
N THR A 35 -1.78 12.85 -0.86
CA THR A 35 -1.85 14.24 -1.35
C THR A 35 -1.41 14.45 -2.80
N ARG A 36 -1.26 13.38 -3.61
CA ARG A 36 -0.94 13.47 -5.02
C ARG A 36 -2.20 13.56 -5.88
N THR A 37 -2.09 14.25 -7.03
CA THR A 37 -3.17 14.31 -8.00
C THR A 37 -3.35 12.96 -8.72
N PRO A 38 -4.50 12.70 -9.35
CA PRO A 38 -4.68 11.50 -10.18
C PRO A 38 -3.62 11.34 -11.26
N GLU A 39 -3.21 12.46 -11.90
CA GLU A 39 -2.19 12.48 -12.94
C GLU A 39 -0.81 12.11 -12.39
N GLU A 40 -0.42 12.67 -11.23
CA GLU A 40 0.82 12.33 -10.54
C GLU A 40 0.85 10.86 -10.12
N CYS A 41 -0.27 10.33 -9.62
CA CYS A 41 -0.38 8.91 -9.28
C CYS A 41 -0.23 8.00 -10.50
N ARG A 42 -0.84 8.35 -11.63
CA ARG A 42 -0.67 7.63 -12.89
C ARG A 42 0.76 7.71 -13.42
N GLU A 43 1.40 8.88 -13.36
CA GLU A 43 2.81 9.06 -13.73
C GLU A 43 3.73 8.19 -12.88
N ALA A 44 3.50 8.12 -11.57
CA ALA A 44 4.25 7.28 -10.66
C ALA A 44 4.06 5.77 -10.96
N ALA A 45 2.82 5.35 -11.22
CA ALA A 45 2.53 3.98 -11.64
C ALA A 45 3.24 3.62 -12.96
N GLN A 46 3.20 4.52 -13.95
CA GLN A 46 3.87 4.32 -15.24
C GLN A 46 5.38 4.22 -15.06
N ALA A 47 5.98 5.06 -14.22
CA ALA A 47 7.41 5.02 -13.95
C ALA A 47 7.86 3.69 -13.33
N LEU A 48 7.09 3.11 -12.39
CA LEU A 48 7.35 1.78 -11.86
C LEU A 48 7.23 0.70 -12.95
N SER A 49 6.22 0.80 -13.80
CA SER A 49 6.02 -0.10 -14.94
C SER A 49 7.20 -0.08 -15.90
N ASP A 50 7.67 1.10 -16.28
CA ASP A 50 8.79 1.30 -17.20
C ASP A 50 10.11 0.72 -16.66
N LEU A 51 10.26 0.70 -15.34
CA LEU A 51 11.40 0.09 -14.63
C LEU A 51 11.22 -1.43 -14.40
N GLY A 52 10.11 -2.03 -14.85
CA GLY A 52 9.80 -3.44 -14.59
C GLY A 52 9.61 -3.77 -13.11
N GLN A 53 9.26 -2.78 -12.29
CA GLN A 53 8.98 -2.95 -10.88
C GLN A 53 7.52 -3.36 -10.63
N PRO A 54 7.19 -4.02 -9.49
CA PRO A 54 5.82 -4.10 -9.03
C PRO A 54 5.22 -2.70 -8.90
N ILE A 55 4.00 -2.52 -9.39
CA ILE A 55 3.36 -1.21 -9.43
C ILE A 55 2.46 -1.10 -8.20
N LEU A 56 3.04 -0.69 -7.06
CA LEU A 56 2.39 -0.62 -5.76
C LEU A 56 2.25 0.84 -5.33
N LEU A 57 1.01 1.30 -5.13
CA LEU A 57 0.70 2.65 -4.69
C LEU A 57 -0.12 2.61 -3.40
N GLY A 58 0.42 3.19 -2.33
CA GLY A 58 -0.17 3.21 -1.00
C GLY A 58 -0.88 4.53 -0.69
N HIS A 59 -2.13 4.45 -0.28
CA HIS A 59 -2.94 5.57 0.19
C HIS A 59 -3.20 5.51 1.69
N ASN A 60 -3.09 6.65 2.38
CA ASN A 60 -3.44 6.73 3.79
C ASN A 60 -4.95 6.80 4.03
N ARG A 61 -5.71 7.31 3.07
CA ARG A 61 -7.14 7.55 3.22
C ARG A 61 -7.93 6.93 2.07
N VAL A 62 -9.08 6.34 2.40
CA VAL A 62 -9.97 5.74 1.41
C VAL A 62 -10.44 6.76 0.37
N GLN A 63 -10.68 8.00 0.78
CA GLN A 63 -11.11 9.07 -0.13
C GLN A 63 -10.03 9.40 -1.18
N GLU A 64 -8.75 9.38 -0.79
CA GLU A 64 -7.63 9.60 -1.72
C GLU A 64 -7.53 8.46 -2.73
N ALA A 65 -7.64 7.20 -2.27
CA ALA A 65 -7.68 6.03 -3.14
C ALA A 65 -8.85 6.11 -4.13
N THR A 66 -10.05 6.45 -3.65
CA THR A 66 -11.23 6.59 -4.52
C THR A 66 -11.06 7.68 -5.58
N ALA A 67 -10.43 8.80 -5.22
CA ALA A 67 -10.22 9.93 -6.13
C ALA A 67 -9.20 9.64 -7.26
N THR A 68 -8.30 8.68 -7.04
CA THR A 68 -7.19 8.39 -7.95
C THR A 68 -7.29 7.05 -8.67
N VAL A 69 -8.23 6.16 -8.24
CA VAL A 69 -8.31 4.78 -8.72
C VAL A 69 -8.43 4.69 -10.25
N GLU A 70 -9.27 5.52 -10.88
CA GLU A 70 -9.47 5.47 -12.32
C GLU A 70 -8.19 5.80 -13.11
N ALA A 71 -7.43 6.79 -12.63
CA ALA A 71 -6.17 7.17 -13.26
C ALA A 71 -5.09 6.09 -13.09
N ILE A 72 -4.98 5.53 -11.88
CA ILE A 72 -4.02 4.45 -11.59
C ILE A 72 -4.33 3.20 -12.42
N ARG A 73 -5.60 2.82 -12.55
CA ARG A 73 -6.05 1.64 -13.32
C ARG A 73 -5.78 1.75 -14.82
N GLN A 74 -5.43 2.93 -15.35
CA GLN A 74 -4.97 3.08 -16.72
C GLN A 74 -3.60 2.41 -16.95
N VAL A 75 -2.85 2.15 -15.89
CA VAL A 75 -1.56 1.43 -15.95
C VAL A 75 -1.80 -0.05 -15.63
N PRO A 76 -1.65 -0.96 -16.61
CA PRO A 76 -1.91 -2.39 -16.39
C PRO A 76 -1.05 -2.97 -15.29
N GLY A 77 -1.66 -3.74 -14.39
CA GLY A 77 -0.99 -4.38 -13.26
C GLY A 77 -0.76 -3.47 -12.05
N ALA A 78 -1.21 -2.21 -12.08
CA ALA A 78 -1.12 -1.33 -10.93
C ALA A 78 -2.03 -1.83 -9.78
N GLN A 79 -1.47 -1.84 -8.57
CA GLN A 79 -2.15 -2.21 -7.34
C GLN A 79 -2.25 -1.01 -6.40
N ILE A 80 -3.38 -0.89 -5.75
CA ILE A 80 -3.69 0.17 -4.79
C ILE A 80 -3.79 -0.47 -3.41
N HIS A 81 -2.94 -0.04 -2.50
CA HIS A 81 -2.93 -0.49 -1.12
C HIS A 81 -3.46 0.59 -0.18
N LEU A 82 -4.23 0.20 0.83
CA LEU A 82 -4.56 1.08 1.93
C LEU A 82 -3.53 0.87 3.04
N ILE A 83 -2.68 1.87 3.25
CA ILE A 83 -1.60 1.84 4.25
C ILE A 83 -1.94 2.63 5.51
N GLY A 84 -3.05 3.34 5.54
CA GLY A 84 -3.55 4.06 6.70
C GLY A 84 -4.78 3.40 7.34
N PRO A 85 -5.22 3.87 8.51
CA PRO A 85 -6.28 3.23 9.28
C PRO A 85 -7.62 3.19 8.53
N LEU A 86 -8.29 2.04 8.60
CA LEU A 86 -9.60 1.81 7.98
C LEU A 86 -10.72 1.95 8.99
N GLN A 87 -11.53 2.98 8.83
CA GLN A 87 -12.76 3.14 9.61
C GLN A 87 -13.86 2.19 9.12
N SER A 88 -14.62 1.61 10.06
CA SER A 88 -15.68 0.61 9.74
C SER A 88 -16.72 1.11 8.73
N ASN A 89 -17.07 2.40 8.77
CA ASN A 89 -18.04 3.02 7.84
C ASN A 89 -17.48 3.26 6.44
N LYS A 90 -16.16 3.05 6.23
CA LYS A 90 -15.48 3.21 4.94
C LYS A 90 -15.12 1.89 4.27
N ILE A 91 -15.40 0.74 4.90
CA ILE A 91 -15.01 -0.58 4.38
C ILE A 91 -15.53 -0.77 2.95
N ASN A 92 -16.82 -0.58 2.69
CA ASN A 92 -17.38 -0.80 1.35
C ASN A 92 -16.72 0.10 0.28
N GLN A 93 -16.43 1.35 0.64
CA GLN A 93 -15.73 2.29 -0.24
C GLN A 93 -14.28 1.83 -0.51
N ALA A 94 -13.59 1.36 0.52
CA ALA A 94 -12.23 0.82 0.37
C ALA A 94 -12.23 -0.41 -0.55
N LEU A 95 -13.11 -1.39 -0.28
CA LEU A 95 -13.20 -2.64 -1.06
C LEU A 95 -13.50 -2.42 -2.55
N ALA A 96 -14.10 -1.29 -2.91
CA ALA A 96 -14.35 -0.93 -4.29
C ALA A 96 -13.11 -0.45 -5.05
N CYS A 97 -12.04 -0.04 -4.36
CA CYS A 97 -10.87 0.58 -5.01
C CYS A 97 -9.52 -0.03 -4.64
N VAL A 98 -9.37 -0.74 -3.50
CA VAL A 98 -8.08 -1.26 -3.07
C VAL A 98 -7.86 -2.73 -3.41
N ASP A 99 -6.61 -3.12 -3.59
CA ASP A 99 -6.16 -4.49 -3.86
C ASP A 99 -5.56 -5.16 -2.62
N ALA A 100 -5.16 -4.38 -1.62
CA ALA A 100 -4.67 -4.87 -0.33
C ALA A 100 -4.92 -3.84 0.79
N ILE A 101 -4.93 -4.31 2.03
CA ILE A 101 -5.02 -3.46 3.23
C ILE A 101 -3.86 -3.81 4.15
N GLU A 102 -3.04 -2.83 4.51
CA GLU A 102 -1.83 -3.03 5.32
C GLU A 102 -1.97 -2.60 6.78
N SER A 103 -3.16 -2.14 7.15
CA SER A 103 -3.46 -1.51 8.44
C SER A 103 -4.47 -2.29 9.28
N ILE A 104 -4.43 -3.62 9.20
CA ILE A 104 -5.31 -4.47 10.02
C ILE A 104 -4.78 -4.49 11.46
N ASP A 105 -5.56 -3.95 12.38
CA ASP A 105 -5.19 -3.78 13.79
C ASP A 105 -6.02 -4.63 14.76
N SER A 106 -7.05 -5.32 14.28
CA SER A 106 -7.94 -6.11 15.15
C SER A 106 -8.69 -7.22 14.41
N ALA A 107 -8.98 -8.31 15.13
CA ALA A 107 -9.82 -9.39 14.62
C ALA A 107 -11.24 -8.92 14.24
N LEU A 108 -11.77 -7.92 14.98
CA LEU A 108 -13.08 -7.34 14.68
C LEU A 108 -13.09 -6.64 13.32
N LEU A 109 -12.00 -5.95 12.95
CA LEU A 109 -11.88 -5.32 11.63
C LEU A 109 -11.84 -6.38 10.53
N VAL A 110 -11.08 -7.48 10.72
CA VAL A 110 -11.05 -8.62 9.80
C VAL A 110 -12.46 -9.18 9.57
N GLN A 111 -13.21 -9.47 10.64
CA GLN A 111 -14.57 -10.00 10.54
C GLN A 111 -15.52 -9.07 9.78
N LYS A 112 -15.41 -7.76 10.00
CA LYS A 112 -16.21 -6.75 9.28
C LYS A 112 -15.86 -6.66 7.80
N ILE A 113 -14.60 -6.85 7.44
CA ILE A 113 -14.15 -6.88 6.05
C ILE A 113 -14.63 -8.18 5.40
N ASP A 114 -14.37 -9.33 6.02
CA ASP A 114 -14.71 -10.65 5.50
C ASP A 114 -16.21 -10.77 5.21
N SER A 115 -17.06 -10.27 6.11
CA SER A 115 -18.53 -10.27 5.91
C SER A 115 -19.01 -9.48 4.68
N ARG A 116 -18.16 -8.69 4.05
CA ARG A 116 -18.48 -7.85 2.88
C ARG A 116 -17.69 -8.22 1.64
N LEU A 117 -16.75 -9.15 1.76
CA LEU A 117 -15.92 -9.60 0.64
C LEU A 117 -16.60 -10.69 -0.17
N SER A 118 -16.45 -10.59 -1.50
CA SER A 118 -16.80 -11.65 -2.46
C SER A 118 -15.55 -12.20 -3.18
N ARG A 119 -14.36 -11.81 -2.78
CA ARG A 119 -13.07 -12.18 -3.36
C ARG A 119 -12.00 -12.28 -2.27
N GLU A 120 -10.88 -12.91 -2.57
CA GLU A 120 -9.71 -12.83 -1.72
C GLU A 120 -9.13 -11.41 -1.72
N LEU A 121 -8.68 -10.96 -0.56
CA LEU A 121 -8.02 -9.68 -0.37
C LEU A 121 -6.78 -9.88 0.51
N PRO A 122 -5.57 -9.64 -0.02
CA PRO A 122 -4.36 -9.63 0.79
C PRO A 122 -4.45 -8.59 1.90
N VAL A 123 -4.05 -8.98 3.11
CA VAL A 123 -4.00 -8.09 4.27
C VAL A 123 -2.70 -8.27 5.03
N PHE A 124 -2.24 -7.18 5.68
CA PHE A 124 -1.14 -7.19 6.62
C PHE A 124 -1.64 -6.76 7.99
N ILE A 125 -1.13 -7.42 9.03
CA ILE A 125 -1.42 -7.05 10.41
C ILE A 125 -0.46 -5.93 10.82
N GLU A 126 -1.01 -4.79 11.20
CA GLU A 126 -0.26 -3.67 11.75
C GLU A 126 -0.05 -3.89 13.24
N VAL A 127 1.21 -3.92 13.67
CA VAL A 127 1.61 -4.16 15.06
C VAL A 127 2.29 -2.93 15.63
N ASN A 128 1.79 -2.43 16.77
CA ASN A 128 2.40 -1.33 17.51
C ASN A 128 3.56 -1.87 18.37
N VAL A 129 4.75 -1.90 17.80
CA VAL A 129 5.96 -2.40 18.49
C VAL A 129 6.61 -1.36 19.39
N SER A 130 6.30 -0.07 19.20
CA SER A 130 6.87 1.00 20.04
C SER A 130 6.14 1.16 21.37
N GLY A 131 4.88 0.69 21.47
CA GLY A 131 4.02 0.87 22.64
C GLY A 131 3.55 2.31 22.84
N GLU A 132 3.71 3.20 21.83
CA GLU A 132 3.22 4.57 21.91
C GLU A 132 1.70 4.61 21.70
N ASP A 133 0.95 5.23 22.63
CA ASP A 133 -0.51 5.36 22.55
C ASP A 133 -1.02 6.13 21.33
N THR A 134 -0.16 6.93 20.70
CA THR A 134 -0.48 7.72 19.50
C THR A 134 -0.34 6.94 18.20
N LYS A 135 0.21 5.71 18.24
CA LYS A 135 0.42 4.85 17.06
C LYS A 135 -0.73 3.86 16.92
N HIS A 136 -1.03 3.51 15.66
CA HIS A 136 -1.97 2.46 15.32
C HIS A 136 -1.31 1.07 15.41
N GLY A 137 -2.11 0.04 15.25
CA GLY A 137 -1.68 -1.35 15.29
C GLY A 137 -2.10 -2.06 16.59
N CYS A 138 -2.24 -3.36 16.52
CA CYS A 138 -2.50 -4.19 17.69
C CYS A 138 -1.25 -4.33 18.56
N SER A 139 -1.44 -4.77 19.82
CA SER A 139 -0.31 -5.13 20.68
C SER A 139 0.45 -6.35 20.11
N PRO A 140 1.77 -6.43 20.26
CA PRO A 140 2.52 -7.64 19.90
C PRO A 140 1.98 -8.93 20.53
N THR A 141 1.37 -8.84 21.71
CA THR A 141 0.74 -9.98 22.40
C THR A 141 -0.58 -10.44 21.79
N ASP A 142 -1.20 -9.59 20.97
CA ASP A 142 -2.49 -9.89 20.32
C ASP A 142 -2.31 -10.47 18.92
N VAL A 143 -1.07 -10.53 18.42
CA VAL A 143 -0.76 -11.16 17.14
C VAL A 143 -0.93 -12.67 17.29
N PRO A 144 -1.80 -13.33 16.50
CA PRO A 144 -1.95 -14.78 16.55
C PRO A 144 -0.61 -15.49 16.29
N ALA A 145 -0.35 -16.53 17.06
CA ALA A 145 0.84 -17.38 16.85
C ALA A 145 0.68 -18.23 15.58
#